data_2e1086a20f5e96a710977ae3dd4fdf47
#
_entry.id   2e1086a20f5e96a710977ae3dd4fdf47
#
_cell.length_a   1.000
_cell.length_b   1.000
_cell.length_c   1.000
_cell.angle_alpha   90.00
_cell.angle_beta   90.00
_cell.angle_gamma   90.00
#
_symmetry.space_group_name_H-M   'P 1'
#
loop_
_entity.id
_entity.type
_entity.pdbx_description
1 polymer ?
#
loop_
_entity_poly.entity_id
_entity_poly.type
_entity_poly.pdbx_seq_one_letter_code
_entity_poly.pdbx_strand_id
1 'polypeptide(L)'
;TIIRPAIIIVPSGYMFDMYTLFYSPTISTSGNTQAVNPLYRYKDSITVVEDPTINALCGGFGNVMPWWLLGAKDDTDFIEVDYLNGQEIPTIRRMETPGTLGFVWDIYLDWGISVMDYRGAIKNPGIEVKNPIELA
;
A
#
# COMPACT_ATOMS: atom_id res chain seq x y z
N THR A 1 -15.94 -15.87 2.96
CA THR A 1 -15.25 -15.11 1.88
C THR A 1 -13.76 -15.30 2.08
N ILE A 2 -13.05 -15.67 1.02
CA ILE A 2 -11.59 -15.80 1.04
C ILE A 2 -11.03 -14.50 0.46
N ILE A 3 -10.18 -13.81 1.24
CA ILE A 3 -9.49 -12.59 0.79
C ILE A 3 -8.07 -12.98 0.41
N ARG A 4 -7.69 -12.79 -0.85
CA ARG A 4 -6.36 -13.10 -1.37
C ARG A 4 -5.44 -11.89 -1.23
N PRO A 5 -4.21 -12.05 -0.76
CA PRO A 5 -3.24 -10.96 -0.73
C PRO A 5 -2.88 -10.53 -2.16
N ALA A 6 -2.85 -9.22 -2.40
CA ALA A 6 -2.54 -8.66 -3.72
C ALA A 6 -1.43 -7.61 -3.68
N ILE A 7 -1.39 -6.78 -2.65
CA ILE A 7 -0.46 -5.66 -2.56
C ILE A 7 0.22 -5.65 -1.19
N ILE A 8 1.54 -5.50 -1.18
CA ILE A 8 2.31 -5.20 0.03
C ILE A 8 2.83 -3.78 -0.09
N ILE A 9 2.52 -2.94 0.90
CA ILE A 9 3.04 -1.59 1.02
C ILE A 9 4.13 -1.60 2.09
N VAL A 10 5.33 -1.21 1.70
CA VAL A 10 6.51 -1.17 2.57
C VAL A 10 7.12 0.22 2.61
N PRO A 11 7.83 0.58 3.69
CA PRO A 11 8.62 1.79 3.74
C PRO A 11 9.71 1.79 2.68
N SER A 12 10.11 2.98 2.25
CA SER A 12 11.23 3.13 1.32
C SER A 12 12.53 2.55 1.87
N GLY A 13 13.24 1.80 1.04
CA GLY A 13 14.47 1.09 1.41
C GLY A 13 14.30 -0.41 1.71
N TYR A 14 13.08 -0.92 1.80
CA TYR A 14 12.80 -2.33 2.09
C TYR A 14 12.37 -3.15 0.85
N MET A 15 12.33 -2.54 -0.32
CA MET A 15 11.90 -3.20 -1.55
C MET A 15 12.80 -4.38 -1.93
N PHE A 16 14.11 -4.24 -1.76
CA PHE A 16 15.07 -5.31 -2.05
C PHE A 16 14.89 -6.52 -1.13
N ASP A 17 14.60 -6.29 0.14
CA ASP A 17 14.33 -7.36 1.11
C ASP A 17 13.06 -8.11 0.74
N MET A 18 12.02 -7.40 0.29
CA MET A 18 10.79 -8.02 -0.19
C MET A 18 11.02 -8.84 -1.46
N TYR A 19 11.79 -8.32 -2.41
CA TYR A 19 12.15 -9.10 -3.60
C TYR A 19 12.96 -10.34 -3.25
N THR A 20 13.92 -10.24 -2.35
CA THR A 20 14.67 -11.41 -1.87
C THR A 20 13.74 -12.44 -1.25
N LEU A 21 12.75 -12.00 -0.46
CA LEU A 21 11.79 -12.88 0.18
C LEU A 21 10.89 -13.62 -0.83
N PHE A 22 10.39 -12.93 -1.85
CA PHE A 22 9.45 -13.51 -2.82
C PHE A 22 10.13 -14.21 -4.00
N TYR A 23 11.27 -13.72 -4.46
CA TYR A 23 11.94 -14.26 -5.66
C TYR A 23 13.04 -15.26 -5.35
N SER A 24 13.39 -15.50 -4.10
CA SER A 24 14.32 -16.55 -3.72
C SER A 24 13.62 -17.91 -3.78
N PRO A 25 14.07 -18.85 -4.62
CA PRO A 25 13.43 -20.17 -4.74
C PRO A 25 13.69 -21.05 -3.52
N THR A 26 14.76 -20.79 -2.78
CA THR A 26 15.17 -21.56 -1.60
C THR A 26 15.45 -20.67 -0.41
N ILE A 27 15.21 -21.19 0.77
CA ILE A 27 15.52 -20.56 2.05
C ILE A 27 16.39 -21.48 2.89
N SER A 28 17.22 -20.89 3.77
CA SER A 28 18.00 -21.66 4.74
C SER A 28 17.20 -21.84 6.03
N THR A 29 17.03 -23.06 6.44
CA THR A 29 16.42 -23.42 7.73
C THR A 29 17.42 -24.19 8.59
N SER A 30 17.17 -24.32 9.88
CA SER A 30 18.07 -24.98 10.81
C SER A 30 18.38 -26.48 10.48
N GLY A 31 17.55 -27.11 9.67
CA GLY A 31 17.73 -28.51 9.25
C GLY A 31 18.03 -28.70 7.77
N ASN A 32 17.90 -27.66 6.96
CA ASN A 32 18.10 -27.74 5.52
C ASN A 32 18.46 -26.37 4.94
N THR A 33 19.65 -26.26 4.34
CA THR A 33 20.15 -25.03 3.73
C THR A 33 19.51 -24.71 2.37
N GLN A 34 18.76 -25.63 1.80
CA GLN A 34 18.09 -25.50 0.50
C GLN A 34 16.60 -25.90 0.58
N ALA A 35 15.93 -25.48 1.65
CA ALA A 35 14.49 -25.70 1.78
C ALA A 35 13.73 -24.89 0.73
N VAL A 36 12.65 -25.44 0.22
CA VAL A 36 11.79 -24.72 -0.74
C VAL A 36 11.14 -23.52 -0.07
N ASN A 37 11.19 -22.35 -0.72
CA ASN A 37 10.52 -21.17 -0.25
C ASN A 37 9.03 -21.20 -0.65
N PRO A 38 8.09 -21.32 0.30
CA PRO A 38 6.67 -21.36 -0.03
C PRO A 38 6.15 -20.01 -0.60
N LEU A 39 6.80 -18.89 -0.27
CA LEU A 39 6.43 -17.57 -0.76
C LEU A 39 6.80 -17.34 -2.23
N TYR A 40 7.74 -18.13 -2.77
CA TYR A 40 8.12 -18.07 -4.19
C TYR A 40 6.93 -18.28 -5.13
N ARG A 41 5.92 -19.03 -4.70
CA ARG A 41 4.68 -19.25 -5.44
C ARG A 41 3.88 -17.96 -5.67
N TYR A 42 4.02 -16.98 -4.79
CA TYR A 42 3.23 -15.73 -4.81
C TYR A 42 3.94 -14.57 -5.49
N LYS A 43 5.13 -14.78 -6.04
CA LYS A 43 5.98 -13.74 -6.67
C LYS A 43 5.26 -12.92 -7.75
N ASP A 44 4.39 -13.56 -8.52
CA ASP A 44 3.68 -12.93 -9.65
C ASP A 44 2.26 -12.45 -9.26
N SER A 45 1.77 -12.83 -8.08
CA SER A 45 0.43 -12.49 -7.59
C SER A 45 0.42 -11.34 -6.59
N ILE A 46 1.56 -11.04 -5.97
CA ILE A 46 1.69 -9.98 -4.97
C ILE A 46 2.56 -8.87 -5.55
N THR A 47 2.01 -7.66 -5.59
CA THR A 47 2.73 -6.45 -6.00
C THR A 47 3.33 -5.76 -4.78
N VAL A 48 4.63 -5.49 -4.82
CA VAL A 48 5.32 -4.72 -3.77
C VAL A 48 5.34 -3.26 -4.16
N VAL A 49 4.88 -2.40 -3.25
CA VAL A 49 4.84 -0.94 -3.43
C VAL A 49 5.64 -0.27 -2.32
N GLU A 50 6.59 0.57 -2.68
CA GLU A 50 7.28 1.44 -1.73
C GLU A 50 6.55 2.76 -1.55
N ASP A 51 6.40 3.19 -0.30
CA ASP A 51 5.84 4.50 0.03
C ASP A 51 6.77 5.28 0.97
N PRO A 52 7.39 6.37 0.50
CA PRO A 52 8.25 7.21 1.32
C PRO A 52 7.48 8.00 2.39
N THR A 53 6.15 8.12 2.28
CA THR A 53 5.30 8.78 3.27
C THR A 53 5.38 8.07 4.62
N ILE A 54 5.50 6.74 4.61
CA ILE A 54 5.66 5.93 5.83
C ILE A 54 6.94 6.34 6.56
N ASN A 55 8.04 6.51 5.83
CA ASN A 55 9.31 6.94 6.41
C ASN A 55 9.20 8.33 7.04
N ALA A 56 8.52 9.27 6.37
CA ALA A 56 8.32 10.62 6.87
C ALA A 56 7.48 10.65 8.16
N LEU A 57 6.42 9.85 8.21
CA LEU A 57 5.54 9.77 9.38
C LEU A 57 6.17 9.06 10.58
N CYS A 58 7.08 8.12 10.35
CA CYS A 58 7.72 7.31 11.40
C CYS A 58 9.12 7.79 11.81
N GLY A 59 9.57 8.93 11.31
CA GLY A 59 10.85 9.54 11.70
C GLY A 59 12.07 9.05 10.90
N GLY A 60 11.85 8.39 9.78
CA GLY A 60 12.87 8.02 8.82
C GLY A 60 13.46 6.62 9.00
N PHE A 61 14.44 6.32 8.14
CA PHE A 61 15.09 5.01 8.07
C PHE A 61 15.82 4.67 9.39
N GLY A 62 15.68 3.43 9.83
CA GLY A 62 16.28 2.94 11.09
C GLY A 62 15.32 2.94 12.29
N ASN A 63 14.18 3.61 12.19
CA ASN A 63 13.11 3.49 13.16
C ASN A 63 12.21 2.29 12.85
N VAL A 64 11.41 1.90 13.84
CA VAL A 64 10.38 0.87 13.66
C VAL A 64 9.31 1.42 12.73
N MET A 65 9.16 0.82 11.55
CA MET A 65 8.23 1.25 10.53
C MET A 65 7.20 0.17 10.23
N PRO A 66 5.91 0.52 10.21
CA PRO A 66 4.86 -0.43 9.85
C PRO A 66 4.85 -0.71 8.37
N TRP A 67 4.27 -1.85 8.01
CA TRP A 67 3.95 -2.23 6.66
C TRP A 67 2.54 -2.80 6.57
N TRP A 68 1.96 -2.82 5.39
CA TRP A 68 0.59 -3.26 5.17
C TRP A 68 0.51 -4.32 4.10
N LEU A 69 -0.41 -5.26 4.30
CA LEU A 69 -0.81 -6.24 3.31
C LEU A 69 -2.28 -5.96 2.95
N LEU A 70 -2.54 -5.70 1.68
CA LEU A 70 -3.86 -5.41 1.16
C LEU A 70 -4.40 -6.59 0.36
N GLY A 71 -5.69 -6.83 0.49
CA GLY A 71 -6.43 -7.82 -0.26
C GLY A 71 -6.64 -7.41 -1.72
N ALA A 72 -6.99 -8.40 -2.55
CA ALA A 72 -7.36 -8.15 -3.93
C ALA A 72 -8.65 -7.33 -4.01
N LYS A 73 -8.72 -6.41 -4.97
CA LYS A 73 -9.88 -5.53 -5.22
C LYS A 73 -11.18 -6.30 -5.44
N ASP A 74 -11.08 -7.48 -6.08
CA ASP A 74 -12.26 -8.30 -6.38
C ASP A 74 -12.80 -9.06 -5.16
N ASP A 75 -12.01 -9.17 -4.10
CA ASP A 75 -12.36 -9.93 -2.90
C ASP A 75 -12.92 -9.03 -1.78
N THR A 76 -12.59 -7.74 -1.79
CA THR A 76 -12.99 -6.78 -0.73
C THR A 76 -12.90 -5.33 -1.20
N ASP A 77 -13.86 -4.52 -0.79
CA ASP A 77 -13.89 -3.08 -1.00
C ASP A 77 -13.29 -2.38 0.24
N PHE A 78 -11.96 -2.29 0.29
CA PHE A 78 -11.27 -1.70 1.44
C PHE A 78 -11.37 -0.17 1.46
N ILE A 79 -11.03 0.47 0.35
CA ILE A 79 -11.05 1.93 0.20
C ILE A 79 -11.90 2.28 -1.03
N GLU A 80 -12.82 3.20 -0.85
CA GLU A 80 -13.62 3.79 -1.93
C GLU A 80 -13.20 5.23 -2.14
N VAL A 81 -13.02 5.60 -3.39
CA VAL A 81 -12.75 6.98 -3.81
C VAL A 81 -13.94 7.48 -4.59
N ASP A 82 -14.60 8.50 -4.06
CA ASP A 82 -15.77 9.11 -4.67
C ASP A 82 -15.40 10.44 -5.32
N TYR A 83 -15.89 10.65 -6.53
CA TYR A 83 -15.73 11.91 -7.24
C TYR A 83 -17.09 12.60 -7.37
N LEU A 84 -17.12 13.88 -7.08
CA LEU A 84 -18.34 14.67 -7.22
C LEU A 84 -18.85 14.65 -8.68
N ASN A 85 -20.10 14.20 -8.86
CA ASN A 85 -20.74 14.00 -10.16
C ASN A 85 -20.00 13.01 -11.10
N GLY A 86 -19.17 12.11 -10.55
CA GLY A 86 -18.39 11.16 -11.33
C GLY A 86 -17.24 11.78 -12.14
N GLN A 87 -16.83 12.99 -11.80
CA GLN A 87 -15.79 13.73 -12.52
C GLN A 87 -14.40 13.40 -11.97
N GLU A 88 -13.71 12.47 -12.60
CA GLU A 88 -12.36 12.03 -12.21
C GLU A 88 -11.24 12.97 -12.70
N ILE A 89 -11.53 13.80 -13.69
CA ILE A 89 -10.54 14.72 -14.28
C ILE A 89 -10.78 16.14 -13.76
N PRO A 90 -9.74 16.85 -13.32
CA PRO A 90 -9.86 18.23 -12.89
C PRO A 90 -10.50 19.12 -13.97
N THR A 91 -11.43 19.99 -13.55
CA THR A 91 -11.99 21.00 -14.45
C THR A 91 -11.07 22.21 -14.49
N ILE A 92 -10.71 22.60 -15.71
CA ILE A 92 -9.89 23.80 -15.97
C ILE A 92 -10.81 24.87 -16.56
N ARG A 93 -10.89 26.01 -15.90
CA ARG A 93 -11.63 27.18 -16.40
C ARG A 93 -10.68 28.33 -16.65
N ARG A 94 -10.90 29.01 -17.77
CA ARG A 94 -10.26 30.28 -18.08
C ARG A 94 -11.22 31.40 -17.69
N MET A 95 -10.74 32.34 -16.92
CA MET A 95 -11.49 33.54 -16.51
C MET A 95 -10.72 34.79 -16.87
N GLU A 96 -11.46 35.84 -17.24
CA GLU A 96 -10.95 37.20 -17.39
C GLU A 96 -11.31 37.97 -16.14
N THR A 97 -10.32 38.57 -15.49
CA THR A 97 -10.55 39.39 -14.30
C THR A 97 -10.84 40.81 -14.75
N PRO A 98 -12.00 41.44 -14.40
CA PRO A 98 -12.30 42.83 -14.73
C PRO A 98 -11.23 43.75 -14.15
N GLY A 99 -10.69 44.63 -14.98
CA GLY A 99 -9.71 45.64 -14.58
C GLY A 99 -8.26 45.21 -14.58
N THR A 100 -7.98 43.98 -15.01
CA THR A 100 -6.62 43.44 -15.13
C THR A 100 -6.40 42.91 -16.53
N LEU A 101 -5.28 43.26 -17.19
CA LEU A 101 -4.87 42.67 -18.45
C LEU A 101 -4.26 41.29 -18.17
N GLY A 102 -4.97 40.24 -18.61
CA GLY A 102 -4.49 38.83 -18.46
C GLY A 102 -5.63 37.86 -18.24
N PHE A 103 -5.25 36.61 -18.19
CA PHE A 103 -6.18 35.48 -17.96
C PHE A 103 -5.81 34.78 -16.67
N VAL A 104 -6.83 34.41 -15.91
CA VAL A 104 -6.70 33.55 -14.72
C VAL A 104 -7.21 32.16 -15.09
N TRP A 105 -6.45 31.14 -14.74
CA TRP A 105 -6.84 29.75 -14.90
C TRP A 105 -7.20 29.19 -13.54
N ASP A 106 -8.43 28.69 -13.43
CA ASP A 106 -8.95 27.97 -12.26
C ASP A 106 -8.89 26.47 -12.53
N ILE A 107 -8.34 25.73 -11.57
CA ILE A 107 -8.33 24.27 -11.60
C ILE A 107 -8.99 23.78 -10.31
N TYR A 108 -10.02 22.96 -10.44
CA TYR A 108 -10.67 22.37 -9.28
C TYR A 108 -11.06 20.90 -9.52
N LEU A 109 -11.01 20.12 -8.45
CA LEU A 109 -11.43 18.73 -8.40
C LEU A 109 -11.98 18.46 -6.98
N ASP A 110 -13.20 17.93 -6.92
CA ASP A 110 -13.83 17.51 -5.67
C ASP A 110 -13.85 15.99 -5.58
N TRP A 111 -13.20 15.46 -4.56
CA TRP A 111 -13.14 14.03 -4.33
C TRP A 111 -13.10 13.72 -2.83
N GLY A 112 -13.52 12.52 -2.46
CA GLY A 112 -13.49 12.03 -1.10
C GLY A 112 -12.96 10.60 -1.03
N ILE A 113 -12.43 10.21 0.11
CA ILE A 113 -11.99 8.84 0.38
C ILE A 113 -12.71 8.36 1.63
N SER A 114 -13.24 7.13 1.55
CA SER A 114 -13.80 6.44 2.70
C SER A 114 -13.24 5.01 2.82
N VAL A 115 -13.14 4.53 4.05
CA VAL A 115 -12.79 3.14 4.33
C VAL A 115 -14.09 2.36 4.51
N MET A 116 -14.34 1.40 3.64
CA MET A 116 -15.59 0.64 3.61
C MET A 116 -15.50 -0.64 4.45
N ASP A 117 -14.42 -1.41 4.30
CA ASP A 117 -14.26 -2.68 5.01
C ASP A 117 -12.83 -2.84 5.56
N TYR A 118 -12.71 -2.96 6.89
CA TYR A 118 -11.42 -3.14 7.57
C TYR A 118 -10.75 -4.50 7.30
N ARG A 119 -11.51 -5.50 6.84
CA ARG A 119 -10.98 -6.86 6.57
C ARG A 119 -10.06 -6.92 5.36
N GLY A 120 -10.11 -5.90 4.52
CA GLY A 120 -9.28 -5.80 3.32
C GLY A 120 -7.82 -5.44 3.57
N ALA A 121 -7.44 -5.08 4.79
CA ALA A 121 -6.08 -4.67 5.09
C ALA A 121 -5.57 -5.25 6.41
N ILE A 122 -4.32 -5.67 6.42
CA ILE A 122 -3.59 -6.10 7.61
C ILE A 122 -2.41 -5.17 7.79
N LYS A 123 -2.29 -4.58 8.98
CA LYS A 123 -1.13 -3.77 9.37
C LYS A 123 -0.21 -4.59 10.28
N ASN A 124 1.06 -4.64 9.93
CA ASN A 124 2.10 -5.09 10.85
C ASN A 124 2.83 -3.85 11.42
N PRO A 125 3.00 -3.75 12.74
CA PRO A 125 3.63 -2.59 13.37
C PRO A 125 5.15 -2.50 13.13
N GLY A 126 5.78 -3.48 12.44
CA GLY A 126 7.23 -3.53 12.22
C GLY A 126 8.04 -4.10 13.39
N ILE A 127 7.36 -4.58 14.41
CA ILE A 127 7.96 -5.28 15.56
C ILE A 127 7.47 -6.73 15.59
N GLU A 128 8.21 -7.58 16.27
CA GLU A 128 7.77 -8.96 16.48
C GLU A 128 6.45 -8.97 17.25
N VAL A 129 5.43 -9.57 16.66
CA VAL A 129 4.11 -9.75 17.30
C VAL A 129 4.07 -11.16 17.86
N LYS A 130 3.96 -11.27 19.17
CA LYS A 130 3.81 -12.58 19.82
C LYS A 130 2.50 -13.23 19.39
N ASN A 131 2.59 -14.50 19.01
CA ASN A 131 1.40 -15.28 18.68
C ASN A 131 0.51 -15.41 19.92
N PRO A 132 -0.76 -14.98 19.91
CA PRO A 132 -1.64 -15.08 21.08
C PRO A 132 -1.90 -16.53 21.52
N ILE A 133 -1.67 -17.51 20.64
CA ILE A 133 -1.82 -18.93 20.96
C ILE A 133 -0.68 -19.43 21.89
N GLU A 134 0.49 -18.77 21.86
CA GLU A 134 1.64 -19.12 22.73
C GLU A 134 1.53 -18.52 24.14
N LEU A 135 0.51 -17.68 24.39
CA LEU A 135 0.26 -17.03 25.66
C LEU A 135 -0.81 -17.73 26.50
N ALA A 136 -1.35 -18.86 26.03
CA ALA A 136 -2.37 -19.64 26.69
C ALA A 136 -1.79 -20.82 27.49
#